data_1aa8fbd2fb8b67b2360b54aa60eeb5dc
#
_entry.id   1aa8fbd2fb8b67b2360b54aa60eeb5dc
#
_cell.length_a   1.000
_cell.length_b   1.000
_cell.length_c   1.000
_cell.angle_alpha   90.00
_cell.angle_beta   90.00
_cell.angle_gamma   90.00
#
_symmetry.space_group_name_H-M   'P 1'
#
loop_
_entity.id
_entity.type
_entity.pdbx_description
1 polymer ?
#
loop_
_entity_poly.entity_id
_entity_poly.type
_entity_poly.pdbx_seq_one_letter_code
_entity_poly.pdbx_strand_id
1 'polypeptide(L)'
;MNLIIGFGVVGQSLGNYFDSKSKTYDIIDPKFSDSKNLDGVDLNNYDKIFICINIFNDDSGIQDIKPLKDILANIEAKEFKGLVIIRSTLLPNNVDFIEFSYNLKLVTWPEFLTEISSFKPAKYNIIGANNVKYAQELIKILDAPSDICRLREAMEIKYARNALGALKVLFFHELNEVGFNVRKIEMILNRFEDFDQQGLMAKLCADGKKGFGGKCFPKDVEALMFEAYKKSEQAGEFFRNILESNDQLRYDLKKS
;
A
#
# COMPACT_ATOMS: atom_id res chain seq x y z
N MET A 1 12.61 -21.58 1.75
CA MET A 1 11.43 -21.22 2.58
C MET A 1 11.22 -19.71 2.53
N ASN A 2 10.03 -19.19 2.89
CA ASN A 2 9.76 -17.73 2.92
C ASN A 2 9.69 -17.23 4.37
N LEU A 3 9.96 -15.93 4.56
CA LEU A 3 9.79 -15.23 5.83
C LEU A 3 8.88 -14.02 5.64
N ILE A 4 7.86 -13.87 6.49
CA ILE A 4 6.97 -12.70 6.51
C ILE A 4 7.26 -11.88 7.77
N ILE A 5 7.65 -10.63 7.59
CA ILE A 5 7.88 -9.67 8.68
C ILE A 5 6.72 -8.67 8.70
N GLY A 6 5.92 -8.69 9.77
CA GLY A 6 4.64 -8.00 9.87
C GLY A 6 3.47 -8.86 9.39
N PHE A 7 2.59 -9.27 10.32
CA PHE A 7 1.47 -10.17 10.03
C PHE A 7 0.10 -9.48 10.25
N GLY A 8 0.02 -8.20 9.87
CA GLY A 8 -1.23 -7.45 9.73
C GLY A 8 -2.02 -7.89 8.50
N VAL A 9 -2.93 -7.04 8.00
CA VAL A 9 -3.82 -7.36 6.85
C VAL A 9 -3.02 -7.83 5.62
N VAL A 10 -1.93 -7.14 5.28
CA VAL A 10 -1.09 -7.48 4.11
C VAL A 10 -0.33 -8.78 4.32
N GLY A 11 0.26 -8.98 5.50
CA GLY A 11 0.98 -10.21 5.83
C GLY A 11 0.05 -11.42 5.88
N GLN A 12 -1.13 -11.30 6.49
CA GLN A 12 -2.14 -12.37 6.52
C GLN A 12 -2.67 -12.71 5.12
N SER A 13 -2.92 -11.70 4.27
CA SER A 13 -3.31 -11.94 2.88
C SER A 13 -2.24 -12.74 2.12
N LEU A 14 -0.96 -12.41 2.34
CA LEU A 14 0.15 -13.14 1.75
C LEU A 14 0.27 -14.57 2.33
N GLY A 15 0.11 -14.74 3.64
CA GLY A 15 0.08 -16.05 4.28
C GLY A 15 -1.00 -16.96 3.71
N ASN A 16 -2.24 -16.46 3.62
CA ASN A 16 -3.36 -17.17 2.99
C ASN A 16 -3.06 -17.56 1.53
N TYR A 17 -2.38 -16.69 0.79
CA TYR A 17 -1.94 -17.00 -0.56
C TYR A 17 -0.92 -18.15 -0.56
N PHE A 18 0.08 -18.13 0.33
CA PHE A 18 1.06 -19.19 0.45
C PHE A 18 0.44 -20.52 0.88
N ASP A 19 -0.51 -20.50 1.82
CA ASP A 19 -1.26 -21.70 2.24
C ASP A 19 -2.02 -22.33 1.08
N SER A 20 -2.68 -21.50 0.25
CA SER A 20 -3.38 -21.95 -0.96
C SER A 20 -2.47 -22.60 -2.01
N LYS A 21 -1.15 -22.35 -1.93
CA LYS A 21 -0.11 -22.87 -2.82
C LYS A 21 0.77 -23.92 -2.14
N SER A 22 0.44 -24.34 -0.93
CA SER A 22 1.24 -25.27 -0.11
C SER A 22 2.71 -24.80 0.03
N LYS A 23 2.93 -23.49 0.13
CA LYS A 23 4.24 -22.88 0.35
C LYS A 23 4.46 -22.65 1.84
N THR A 24 5.59 -23.08 2.34
CA THR A 24 5.98 -22.88 3.75
C THR A 24 6.52 -21.47 3.98
N TYR A 25 6.18 -20.92 5.13
CA TYR A 25 6.68 -19.62 5.59
C TYR A 25 6.73 -19.56 7.12
N ASP A 26 7.59 -18.72 7.63
CA ASP A 26 7.65 -18.30 9.03
C ASP A 26 7.19 -16.86 9.19
N ILE A 27 6.82 -16.48 10.40
CA ILE A 27 6.28 -15.16 10.73
C ILE A 27 7.15 -14.48 11.77
N ILE A 28 7.40 -13.19 11.56
CA ILE A 28 7.92 -12.27 12.58
C ILE A 28 6.92 -11.14 12.74
N ASP A 29 6.19 -11.12 13.86
CA ASP A 29 5.28 -10.05 14.27
C ASP A 29 5.09 -10.09 15.78
N PRO A 30 5.43 -9.02 16.53
CA PRO A 30 5.33 -9.02 18.00
C PRO A 30 3.93 -9.30 18.56
N LYS A 31 2.90 -9.15 17.73
CA LYS A 31 1.49 -9.38 18.10
C LYS A 31 1.00 -10.79 17.77
N PHE A 32 1.85 -11.63 17.20
CA PHE A 32 1.49 -12.98 16.78
C PHE A 32 2.15 -14.01 17.70
N SER A 33 1.37 -14.94 18.28
CA SER A 33 1.85 -15.88 19.31
C SER A 33 2.96 -16.81 18.83
N ASP A 34 2.89 -17.21 17.55
CA ASP A 34 3.85 -18.11 16.92
C ASP A 34 5.00 -17.38 16.20
N SER A 35 5.19 -16.10 16.55
CA SER A 35 6.21 -15.25 15.97
C SER A 35 7.62 -15.69 16.36
N LYS A 36 8.50 -15.69 15.36
CA LYS A 36 9.96 -15.75 15.59
C LYS A 36 10.51 -14.36 15.94
N ASN A 37 11.72 -14.33 16.47
CA ASN A 37 12.48 -13.09 16.69
C ASN A 37 13.53 -12.94 15.58
N LEU A 38 13.57 -11.80 14.91
CA LEU A 38 14.51 -11.54 13.81
C LEU A 38 15.98 -11.72 14.23
N ASP A 39 16.33 -11.34 15.46
CA ASP A 39 17.70 -11.47 15.97
C ASP A 39 18.14 -12.95 16.11
N GLY A 40 17.21 -13.82 16.51
CA GLY A 40 17.45 -15.24 16.72
C GLY A 40 17.27 -16.12 15.48
N VAL A 41 16.83 -15.55 14.36
CA VAL A 41 16.57 -16.30 13.13
C VAL A 41 17.82 -16.39 12.25
N ASP A 42 18.15 -17.60 11.81
CA ASP A 42 19.14 -17.82 10.75
C ASP A 42 18.48 -17.56 9.38
N LEU A 43 18.83 -16.44 8.76
CA LEU A 43 18.27 -16.03 7.47
C LEU A 43 18.69 -16.93 6.31
N ASN A 44 19.74 -17.75 6.44
CA ASN A 44 20.16 -18.72 5.42
C ASN A 44 19.09 -19.81 5.14
N ASN A 45 18.14 -19.99 6.05
CA ASN A 45 17.02 -20.91 5.88
C ASN A 45 15.92 -20.37 4.95
N TYR A 46 16.04 -19.11 4.48
CA TYR A 46 15.01 -18.46 3.67
C TYR A 46 15.56 -18.04 2.31
N ASP A 47 14.70 -18.14 1.30
CA ASP A 47 14.97 -17.65 -0.05
C ASP A 47 14.48 -16.22 -0.24
N LYS A 48 13.38 -15.88 0.45
CA LYS A 48 12.68 -14.60 0.32
C LYS A 48 12.19 -14.09 1.67
N ILE A 49 12.37 -12.79 1.89
CA ILE A 49 11.83 -12.06 3.04
C ILE A 49 10.81 -11.04 2.52
N PHE A 50 9.58 -11.11 3.03
CA PHE A 50 8.49 -10.21 2.71
C PHE A 50 8.25 -9.26 3.89
N ILE A 51 8.48 -7.96 3.68
CA ILE A 51 8.30 -6.94 4.71
C ILE A 51 6.92 -6.32 4.53
N CYS A 52 5.99 -6.61 5.45
CA CYS A 52 4.58 -6.22 5.41
C CYS A 52 4.19 -5.34 6.61
N ILE A 53 5.14 -4.59 7.17
CA ILE A 53 4.89 -3.72 8.31
C ILE A 53 4.10 -2.47 7.92
N ASN A 54 3.34 -1.92 8.87
CA ASN A 54 2.73 -0.62 8.69
C ASN A 54 3.79 0.48 8.81
N ILE A 55 3.75 1.42 7.87
CA ILE A 55 4.54 2.65 7.93
C ILE A 55 3.55 3.78 8.17
N PHE A 56 3.73 4.51 9.26
CA PHE A 56 2.87 5.62 9.66
C PHE A 56 3.56 6.94 9.37
N ASN A 57 2.78 8.01 9.30
CA ASN A 57 3.31 9.36 9.35
C ASN A 57 3.48 9.74 10.82
N ASP A 58 4.49 10.56 11.12
CA ASP A 58 4.61 11.23 12.40
C ASP A 58 3.64 12.43 12.51
N ASP A 59 3.64 13.13 13.64
CA ASP A 59 2.75 14.28 13.88
C ASP A 59 3.00 15.46 12.92
N SER A 60 4.12 15.48 12.23
CA SER A 60 4.44 16.47 11.16
C SER A 60 4.04 15.99 9.77
N GLY A 61 3.42 14.80 9.64
CA GLY A 61 3.04 14.18 8.39
C GLY A 61 4.19 13.53 7.62
N ILE A 62 5.38 13.47 8.22
CA ILE A 62 6.53 12.81 7.63
C ILE A 62 6.43 11.32 7.90
N GLN A 63 6.67 10.52 6.86
CA GLN A 63 6.62 9.06 6.95
C GLN A 63 7.75 8.53 7.83
N ASP A 64 7.41 7.87 8.95
CA ASP A 64 8.39 7.21 9.82
C ASP A 64 8.83 5.87 9.25
N ILE A 65 9.99 5.86 8.60
CA ILE A 65 10.60 4.64 8.05
C ILE A 65 11.64 4.00 8.99
N LYS A 66 11.77 4.50 10.23
CA LYS A 66 12.76 3.96 11.17
C LYS A 66 12.59 2.45 11.41
N PRO A 67 11.36 1.91 11.65
CA PRO A 67 11.18 0.47 11.82
C PRO A 67 11.63 -0.36 10.61
N LEU A 68 11.41 0.14 9.41
CA LEU A 68 11.86 -0.53 8.18
C LEU A 68 13.39 -0.49 8.06
N LYS A 69 14.02 0.65 8.37
CA LYS A 69 15.49 0.79 8.36
C LYS A 69 16.15 -0.18 9.34
N ASP A 70 15.61 -0.32 10.55
CA ASP A 70 16.12 -1.25 11.55
C ASP A 70 16.04 -2.70 11.07
N ILE A 71 14.94 -3.10 10.40
CA ILE A 71 14.79 -4.41 9.78
C ILE A 71 15.80 -4.62 8.65
N LEU A 72 15.93 -3.67 7.72
CA LEU A 72 16.85 -3.79 6.59
C LEU A 72 18.32 -3.85 7.03
N ALA A 73 18.70 -3.04 8.03
CA ALA A 73 20.03 -3.08 8.61
C ALA A 73 20.35 -4.44 9.27
N ASN A 74 19.38 -5.04 9.95
CA ASN A 74 19.55 -6.37 10.54
C ASN A 74 19.71 -7.45 9.46
N ILE A 75 18.90 -7.39 8.40
CA ILE A 75 18.99 -8.33 7.25
C ILE A 75 20.34 -8.21 6.55
N GLU A 76 20.83 -6.98 6.34
CA GLU A 76 22.13 -6.72 5.72
C GLU A 76 23.28 -7.19 6.61
N ALA A 77 23.24 -6.88 7.90
CA ALA A 77 24.27 -7.32 8.87
C ALA A 77 24.38 -8.85 8.97
N LYS A 78 23.29 -9.57 8.70
CA LYS A 78 23.27 -11.05 8.59
C LYS A 78 23.69 -11.56 7.21
N GLU A 79 24.16 -10.68 6.32
CA GLU A 79 24.62 -11.00 4.97
C GLU A 79 23.64 -11.82 4.13
N PHE A 80 22.34 -11.57 4.27
CA PHE A 80 21.28 -12.28 3.56
C PHE A 80 21.47 -12.20 2.04
N LYS A 81 21.42 -13.33 1.33
CA LYS A 81 21.66 -13.43 -0.12
C LYS A 81 20.39 -13.61 -0.95
N GLY A 82 19.25 -13.82 -0.31
CA GLY A 82 17.95 -13.97 -0.96
C GLY A 82 17.31 -12.64 -1.35
N LEU A 83 16.04 -12.69 -1.77
CA LEU A 83 15.28 -11.49 -2.13
C LEU A 83 14.63 -10.86 -0.89
N VAL A 84 14.71 -9.53 -0.80
CA VAL A 84 13.96 -8.74 0.17
C VAL A 84 12.84 -8.00 -0.58
N ILE A 85 11.59 -8.36 -0.27
CA ILE A 85 10.40 -7.83 -0.92
C ILE A 85 9.68 -6.88 0.02
N ILE A 86 9.65 -5.59 -0.31
CA ILE A 86 8.97 -4.55 0.46
C ILE A 86 7.53 -4.42 -0.05
N ARG A 87 6.56 -4.81 0.79
CA ARG A 87 5.13 -4.65 0.55
C ARG A 87 4.53 -3.45 1.28
N SER A 88 5.26 -2.90 2.23
CA SER A 88 4.91 -1.66 2.91
C SER A 88 4.86 -0.50 1.92
N THR A 89 3.87 0.39 2.06
CA THR A 89 3.74 1.59 1.22
C THR A 89 4.75 2.64 1.65
N LEU A 90 5.63 3.03 0.74
CA LEU A 90 6.70 4.02 0.96
C LEU A 90 6.56 5.19 0.01
N LEU A 91 6.84 6.40 0.49
CA LEU A 91 7.04 7.54 -0.40
C LEU A 91 8.20 7.27 -1.36
N PRO A 92 8.11 7.72 -2.62
CA PRO A 92 9.15 7.49 -3.63
C PRO A 92 10.55 7.90 -3.19
N ASN A 93 10.71 9.02 -2.48
CA ASN A 93 12.01 9.47 -1.97
C ASN A 93 12.57 8.53 -0.88
N ASN A 94 11.72 7.89 -0.11
CA ASN A 94 12.15 6.89 0.86
C ASN A 94 12.61 5.60 0.18
N VAL A 95 12.02 5.26 -0.98
CA VAL A 95 12.50 4.13 -1.81
C VAL A 95 13.89 4.40 -2.35
N ASP A 96 14.13 5.61 -2.89
CA ASP A 96 15.45 6.02 -3.38
C ASP A 96 16.50 5.95 -2.26
N PHE A 97 16.16 6.44 -1.06
CA PHE A 97 17.03 6.36 0.10
C PHE A 97 17.37 4.90 0.45
N ILE A 98 16.38 4.00 0.46
CA ILE A 98 16.59 2.59 0.79
C ILE A 98 17.44 1.90 -0.28
N GLU A 99 17.16 2.14 -1.56
CA GLU A 99 17.92 1.58 -2.67
C GLU A 99 19.40 1.97 -2.61
N PHE A 100 19.67 3.23 -2.25
CA PHE A 100 21.04 3.74 -2.13
C PHE A 100 21.75 3.26 -0.85
N SER A 101 21.01 3.08 0.25
CA SER A 101 21.61 2.84 1.58
C SER A 101 21.93 1.38 1.87
N TYR A 102 21.28 0.42 1.19
CA TYR A 102 21.42 -1.01 1.50
C TYR A 102 21.86 -1.82 0.29
N ASN A 103 22.86 -2.68 0.50
CA ASN A 103 23.34 -3.61 -0.55
C ASN A 103 22.56 -4.93 -0.51
N LEU A 104 21.25 -4.84 -0.73
CA LEU A 104 20.32 -5.97 -0.74
C LEU A 104 19.69 -6.18 -2.12
N LYS A 105 19.25 -7.40 -2.41
CA LYS A 105 18.42 -7.69 -3.58
C LYS A 105 16.99 -7.22 -3.31
N LEU A 106 16.71 -5.97 -3.62
CA LEU A 106 15.45 -5.31 -3.29
C LEU A 106 14.41 -5.45 -4.40
N VAL A 107 13.17 -5.69 -3.96
CA VAL A 107 11.96 -5.63 -4.78
C VAL A 107 10.90 -4.85 -4.01
N THR A 108 10.21 -3.92 -4.66
CA THR A 108 8.99 -3.30 -4.14
C THR A 108 7.78 -3.96 -4.80
N TRP A 109 6.87 -4.47 -3.99
CA TRP A 109 5.64 -5.09 -4.45
C TRP A 109 4.46 -4.55 -3.63
N PRO A 110 4.00 -3.32 -3.91
CA PRO A 110 2.93 -2.68 -3.15
C PRO A 110 1.62 -3.47 -3.25
N GLU A 111 0.85 -3.44 -2.17
CA GLU A 111 -0.43 -4.13 -2.11
C GLU A 111 -1.58 -3.22 -2.57
N PHE A 112 -2.50 -3.78 -3.35
CA PHE A 112 -3.70 -3.10 -3.86
C PHE A 112 -4.99 -3.70 -3.29
N LEU A 113 -4.94 -4.29 -2.11
CA LEU A 113 -6.11 -4.79 -1.41
C LEU A 113 -7.10 -3.66 -1.13
N THR A 114 -8.38 -3.99 -1.24
CA THR A 114 -9.48 -3.19 -0.74
C THR A 114 -10.03 -3.84 0.53
N GLU A 115 -10.75 -3.10 1.37
CA GLU A 115 -11.39 -3.65 2.58
C GLU A 115 -12.29 -4.86 2.27
N ILE A 116 -12.92 -4.87 1.08
CA ILE A 116 -13.80 -5.96 0.61
C ILE A 116 -13.00 -7.16 0.12
N SER A 117 -11.76 -6.96 -0.36
CA SER A 117 -10.93 -7.99 -0.98
C SER A 117 -9.68 -8.34 -0.16
N SER A 118 -9.66 -8.00 1.13
CA SER A 118 -8.48 -8.09 2.01
C SER A 118 -7.78 -9.47 2.04
N PHE A 119 -8.50 -10.53 1.70
CA PHE A 119 -7.95 -11.90 1.69
C PHE A 119 -7.89 -12.54 0.30
N LYS A 120 -8.19 -11.78 -0.77
CA LYS A 120 -8.10 -12.28 -2.14
C LYS A 120 -6.78 -11.83 -2.76
N PRO A 121 -6.07 -12.71 -3.49
CA PRO A 121 -4.86 -12.32 -4.22
C PRO A 121 -5.18 -11.23 -5.25
N ALA A 122 -4.22 -10.35 -5.48
CA ALA A 122 -4.34 -9.32 -6.50
C ALA A 122 -4.54 -9.97 -7.88
N LYS A 123 -5.44 -9.39 -8.67
CA LYS A 123 -5.66 -9.81 -10.08
C LYS A 123 -4.53 -9.34 -11.00
N TYR A 124 -3.71 -8.42 -10.55
CA TYR A 124 -2.63 -7.79 -11.29
C TYR A 124 -1.57 -7.28 -10.32
N ASN A 125 -0.30 -7.42 -10.67
CA ASN A 125 0.80 -6.99 -9.82
C ASN A 125 1.63 -5.90 -10.50
N ILE A 126 2.10 -4.95 -9.71
CA ILE A 126 3.15 -4.00 -10.08
C ILE A 126 4.38 -4.36 -9.25
N ILE A 127 5.48 -4.66 -9.91
CA ILE A 127 6.70 -5.12 -9.25
C ILE A 127 7.84 -4.19 -9.62
N GLY A 128 8.33 -3.45 -8.65
CA GLY A 128 9.51 -2.61 -8.80
C GLY A 128 10.78 -3.39 -8.47
N ALA A 129 11.81 -3.28 -9.31
CA ALA A 129 13.10 -3.86 -9.03
C ALA A 129 14.22 -3.08 -9.73
N ASN A 130 15.41 -3.01 -9.11
CA ASN A 130 16.60 -2.45 -9.73
C ASN A 130 17.32 -3.45 -10.64
N ASN A 131 16.92 -4.71 -10.59
CA ASN A 131 17.38 -5.76 -11.49
C ASN A 131 16.18 -6.62 -11.92
N VAL A 132 15.94 -6.71 -13.20
CA VAL A 132 14.80 -7.45 -13.77
C VAL A 132 14.78 -8.93 -13.33
N LYS A 133 15.95 -9.53 -13.07
CA LYS A 133 16.03 -10.92 -12.57
C LYS A 133 15.37 -11.08 -11.20
N TYR A 134 15.43 -10.07 -10.34
CA TYR A 134 14.79 -10.10 -9.02
C TYR A 134 13.27 -10.07 -9.14
N ALA A 135 12.74 -9.22 -10.02
CA ALA A 135 11.30 -9.21 -10.32
C ALA A 135 10.84 -10.54 -10.92
N GLN A 136 11.58 -11.08 -11.89
CA GLN A 136 11.29 -12.39 -12.52
C GLN A 136 11.30 -13.53 -11.49
N GLU A 137 12.19 -13.49 -10.50
CA GLU A 137 12.24 -14.49 -9.44
C GLU A 137 11.01 -14.42 -8.53
N LEU A 138 10.50 -13.20 -8.26
CA LEU A 138 9.23 -13.03 -7.53
C LEU A 138 8.04 -13.50 -8.38
N ILE A 139 7.98 -13.14 -9.67
CA ILE A 139 6.87 -13.49 -10.58
C ILE A 139 6.66 -15.01 -10.66
N LYS A 140 7.72 -15.82 -10.58
CA LYS A 140 7.63 -17.29 -10.60
C LYS A 140 6.74 -17.88 -9.50
N ILE A 141 6.49 -17.13 -8.44
CA ILE A 141 5.63 -17.59 -7.33
C ILE A 141 4.25 -16.93 -7.35
N LEU A 142 3.98 -16.05 -8.31
CA LEU A 142 2.71 -15.32 -8.45
C LEU A 142 1.90 -15.90 -9.61
N ASP A 143 0.56 -15.92 -9.46
CA ASP A 143 -0.34 -16.44 -10.50
C ASP A 143 -0.96 -15.36 -11.39
N ALA A 144 -0.85 -14.08 -10.96
CA ALA A 144 -1.47 -12.98 -11.66
C ALA A 144 -0.47 -12.29 -12.62
N PRO A 145 -0.96 -11.71 -13.73
CA PRO A 145 -0.15 -10.89 -14.60
C PRO A 145 0.59 -9.80 -13.82
N SER A 146 1.79 -9.47 -14.25
CA SER A 146 2.67 -8.56 -13.53
C SER A 146 3.43 -7.65 -14.49
N ASP A 147 3.43 -6.35 -14.20
CA ASP A 147 4.33 -5.40 -14.83
C ASP A 147 5.58 -5.19 -13.99
N ILE A 148 6.73 -5.06 -14.67
CA ILE A 148 8.01 -4.77 -14.05
C ILE A 148 8.37 -3.31 -14.32
N CYS A 149 8.74 -2.59 -13.28
CA CYS A 149 9.20 -1.20 -13.33
C CYS A 149 10.38 -0.99 -12.36
N ARG A 150 10.83 0.25 -12.16
CA ARG A 150 11.82 0.57 -11.13
C ARG A 150 11.19 0.49 -9.74
N LEU A 151 12.03 0.29 -8.71
CA LEU A 151 11.59 0.25 -7.30
C LEU A 151 10.70 1.45 -6.95
N ARG A 152 11.14 2.65 -7.31
CA ARG A 152 10.43 3.91 -7.09
C ARG A 152 9.09 3.97 -7.83
N GLU A 153 9.08 3.59 -9.11
CA GLU A 153 7.89 3.68 -9.98
C GLU A 153 6.72 2.83 -9.47
N ALA A 154 6.99 1.66 -8.89
CA ALA A 154 5.94 0.84 -8.28
C ALA A 154 5.23 1.56 -7.13
N MET A 155 5.96 2.34 -6.34
CA MET A 155 5.38 3.13 -5.25
C MET A 155 4.70 4.40 -5.76
N GLU A 156 5.19 5.04 -6.81
CA GLU A 156 4.50 6.15 -7.49
C GLU A 156 3.12 5.71 -8.00
N ILE A 157 3.04 4.54 -8.65
CA ILE A 157 1.77 3.94 -9.10
C ILE A 157 0.84 3.67 -7.91
N LYS A 158 1.37 3.14 -6.81
CA LYS A 158 0.58 2.90 -5.58
C LYS A 158 -0.02 4.19 -5.03
N TYR A 159 0.78 5.25 -4.90
CA TYR A 159 0.30 6.55 -4.41
C TYR A 159 -0.70 7.18 -5.36
N ALA A 160 -0.40 7.21 -6.66
CA ALA A 160 -1.30 7.75 -7.67
C ALA A 160 -2.67 7.05 -7.65
N ARG A 161 -2.68 5.71 -7.58
CA ARG A 161 -3.92 4.94 -7.48
C ARG A 161 -4.73 5.26 -6.22
N ASN A 162 -4.07 5.34 -5.07
CA ASN A 162 -4.76 5.61 -3.81
C ASN A 162 -5.30 7.05 -3.75
N ALA A 163 -4.52 8.04 -4.20
CA ALA A 163 -4.96 9.44 -4.29
C ALA A 163 -6.12 9.61 -5.28
N LEU A 164 -6.05 8.96 -6.46
CA LEU A 164 -7.15 8.97 -7.42
C LEU A 164 -8.40 8.29 -6.85
N GLY A 165 -8.23 7.19 -6.13
CA GLY A 165 -9.34 6.52 -5.43
C GLY A 165 -10.01 7.43 -4.40
N ALA A 166 -9.22 8.13 -3.59
CA ALA A 166 -9.71 9.10 -2.62
C ALA A 166 -10.49 10.24 -3.30
N LEU A 167 -9.92 10.80 -4.37
CA LEU A 167 -10.57 11.87 -5.16
C LEU A 167 -11.89 11.40 -5.78
N LYS A 168 -11.95 10.19 -6.32
CA LYS A 168 -13.20 9.62 -6.86
C LYS A 168 -14.28 9.52 -5.78
N VAL A 169 -13.94 8.99 -4.60
CA VAL A 169 -14.88 8.90 -3.48
C VAL A 169 -15.41 10.29 -3.13
N LEU A 170 -14.53 11.26 -2.96
CA LEU A 170 -14.91 12.64 -2.65
C LEU A 170 -15.84 13.22 -3.72
N PHE A 171 -15.48 13.12 -4.98
CA PHE A 171 -16.27 13.64 -6.11
C PHE A 171 -17.72 13.12 -6.10
N PHE A 172 -17.92 11.83 -5.90
CA PHE A 172 -19.26 11.27 -5.89
C PHE A 172 -20.06 11.66 -4.63
N HIS A 173 -19.40 11.86 -3.50
CA HIS A 173 -20.07 12.41 -2.32
C HIS A 173 -20.49 13.86 -2.53
N GLU A 174 -19.64 14.70 -3.12
CA GLU A 174 -19.98 16.09 -3.44
C GLU A 174 -21.14 16.17 -4.43
N LEU A 175 -21.20 15.33 -5.46
CA LEU A 175 -22.34 15.25 -6.36
C LEU A 175 -23.63 14.90 -5.61
N ASN A 176 -23.55 14.03 -4.59
CA ASN A 176 -24.70 13.70 -3.75
C ASN A 176 -25.17 14.88 -2.91
N GLU A 177 -24.25 15.68 -2.36
CA GLU A 177 -24.59 16.89 -1.57
C GLU A 177 -25.33 17.95 -2.42
N VAL A 178 -25.03 18.05 -3.72
CA VAL A 178 -25.78 18.93 -4.62
C VAL A 178 -27.06 18.31 -5.21
N GLY A 179 -27.45 17.14 -4.70
CA GLY A 179 -28.75 16.51 -5.00
C GLY A 179 -28.76 15.61 -6.25
N PHE A 180 -27.60 15.23 -6.79
CA PHE A 180 -27.55 14.31 -7.92
C PHE A 180 -27.86 12.87 -7.50
N ASN A 181 -28.54 12.11 -8.36
CA ASN A 181 -28.75 10.68 -8.15
C ASN A 181 -27.48 9.90 -8.49
N VAL A 182 -26.53 9.91 -7.56
CA VAL A 182 -25.18 9.36 -7.75
C VAL A 182 -25.21 7.87 -8.05
N ARG A 183 -26.09 7.11 -7.39
CA ARG A 183 -26.22 5.67 -7.63
C ARG A 183 -26.59 5.37 -9.10
N LYS A 184 -27.50 6.18 -9.68
CA LYS A 184 -27.88 6.04 -11.08
C LYS A 184 -26.75 6.47 -12.01
N ILE A 185 -26.05 7.55 -11.65
CA ILE A 185 -24.89 8.06 -12.41
C ILE A 185 -23.79 7.01 -12.48
N GLU A 186 -23.35 6.47 -11.35
CA GLU A 186 -22.31 5.42 -11.29
C GLU A 186 -22.71 4.18 -12.11
N MET A 187 -23.98 3.72 -11.97
CA MET A 187 -24.47 2.57 -12.71
C MET A 187 -24.42 2.80 -14.22
N ILE A 188 -24.64 4.02 -14.70
CA ILE A 188 -24.60 4.35 -16.12
C ILE A 188 -23.16 4.56 -16.58
N LEU A 189 -22.35 5.33 -15.84
CA LEU A 189 -20.94 5.59 -16.16
C LEU A 189 -20.13 4.29 -16.29
N ASN A 190 -20.40 3.31 -15.44
CA ASN A 190 -19.76 1.98 -15.51
C ASN A 190 -20.06 1.20 -16.79
N ARG A 191 -20.91 1.72 -17.71
CA ARG A 191 -21.17 1.14 -19.05
C ARG A 191 -20.29 1.75 -20.14
N PHE A 192 -19.61 2.86 -19.86
CA PHE A 192 -18.67 3.48 -20.78
C PHE A 192 -17.30 2.81 -20.63
N GLU A 193 -16.65 2.49 -21.74
CA GLU A 193 -15.37 1.78 -21.76
C GLU A 193 -14.22 2.61 -21.18
N ASP A 194 -14.32 3.94 -21.27
CA ASP A 194 -13.33 4.90 -20.79
C ASP A 194 -13.50 5.26 -19.29
N PHE A 195 -14.54 4.72 -18.63
CA PHE A 195 -14.79 4.93 -17.21
C PHE A 195 -14.36 3.72 -16.38
N ASP A 196 -13.44 3.96 -15.44
CA ASP A 196 -12.88 2.91 -14.58
C ASP A 196 -13.93 2.36 -13.59
N GLN A 197 -14.26 1.09 -13.74
CA GLN A 197 -15.30 0.35 -13.02
C GLN A 197 -14.84 -0.04 -11.59
N GLN A 198 -14.62 0.90 -10.69
CA GLN A 198 -14.19 0.60 -9.31
C GLN A 198 -15.31 0.58 -8.26
N GLY A 199 -16.52 0.26 -8.65
CA GLY A 199 -17.61 0.06 -7.70
C GLY A 199 -18.30 1.36 -7.25
N LEU A 200 -19.20 1.26 -6.27
CA LEU A 200 -20.02 2.38 -5.78
C LEU A 200 -19.18 3.32 -4.92
N MET A 201 -18.68 4.40 -5.52
CA MET A 201 -17.81 5.38 -4.86
C MET A 201 -18.56 6.30 -3.85
N ALA A 202 -19.86 6.51 -4.07
CA ALA A 202 -20.72 7.27 -3.11
C ALA A 202 -21.22 6.42 -1.94
N LYS A 203 -20.69 5.22 -1.76
CA LYS A 203 -21.04 4.36 -0.64
C LYS A 203 -20.41 4.88 0.65
N LEU A 204 -21.17 4.81 1.76
CA LEU A 204 -20.57 5.10 3.07
C LEU A 204 -19.35 4.22 3.31
N CYS A 205 -18.33 4.80 3.93
CA CYS A 205 -17.14 4.08 4.36
C CYS A 205 -17.49 2.99 5.39
N ALA A 206 -16.60 2.06 5.66
CA ALA A 206 -16.82 0.96 6.61
C ALA A 206 -17.20 1.43 8.04
N ASP A 207 -16.81 2.65 8.40
CA ASP A 207 -17.19 3.30 9.65
C ASP A 207 -18.56 4.02 9.61
N GLY A 208 -19.34 3.85 8.54
CA GLY A 208 -20.66 4.44 8.36
C GLY A 208 -20.67 5.93 7.99
N LYS A 209 -19.50 6.55 7.74
CA LYS A 209 -19.37 7.97 7.40
C LYS A 209 -19.28 8.19 5.90
N LYS A 210 -19.66 9.40 5.45
CA LYS A 210 -19.39 9.91 4.10
C LYS A 210 -17.88 10.10 3.87
N GLY A 211 -17.47 10.29 2.62
CA GLY A 211 -16.08 10.53 2.26
C GLY A 211 -15.24 9.26 2.32
N PHE A 212 -13.95 9.42 2.19
CA PHE A 212 -13.00 8.33 2.31
C PHE A 212 -12.44 8.21 3.73
N GLY A 213 -12.20 6.99 4.17
CA GLY A 213 -11.67 6.64 5.49
C GLY A 213 -10.77 5.42 5.43
N GLY A 214 -10.73 4.68 6.54
CA GLY A 214 -9.86 3.52 6.67
C GLY A 214 -8.39 3.90 6.88
N LYS A 215 -7.49 2.91 6.73
CA LYS A 215 -6.07 3.06 7.08
C LYS A 215 -5.17 3.51 5.91
N CYS A 216 -5.69 3.50 4.69
CA CYS A 216 -4.86 3.71 3.48
C CYS A 216 -5.03 5.12 2.91
N PHE A 217 -6.24 5.48 2.46
CA PHE A 217 -6.45 6.72 1.71
C PHE A 217 -6.06 7.98 2.50
N PRO A 218 -6.53 8.20 3.75
CA PRO A 218 -6.16 9.40 4.50
C PRO A 218 -4.65 9.53 4.65
N LYS A 219 -3.99 8.49 5.12
CA LYS A 219 -2.54 8.46 5.35
C LYS A 219 -1.74 8.70 4.06
N ASP A 220 -2.13 8.06 2.95
CA ASP A 220 -1.38 8.15 1.71
C ASP A 220 -1.58 9.52 1.03
N VAL A 221 -2.80 10.09 1.09
CA VAL A 221 -3.05 11.46 0.59
C VAL A 221 -2.32 12.49 1.43
N GLU A 222 -2.29 12.33 2.76
CA GLU A 222 -1.54 13.20 3.67
C GLU A 222 -0.05 13.16 3.38
N ALA A 223 0.55 11.97 3.28
CA ALA A 223 1.97 11.83 2.95
C ALA A 223 2.29 12.45 1.60
N LEU A 224 1.40 12.29 0.61
CA LEU A 224 1.56 12.89 -0.72
C LEU A 224 1.43 14.42 -0.67
N MET A 225 0.56 14.97 0.16
CA MET A 225 0.43 16.42 0.38
C MET A 225 1.77 17.01 0.87
N PHE A 226 2.38 16.42 1.89
CA PHE A 226 3.66 16.90 2.40
C PHE A 226 4.80 16.78 1.37
N GLU A 227 4.84 15.72 0.60
CA GLU A 227 5.81 15.59 -0.51
C GLU A 227 5.55 16.62 -1.62
N ALA A 228 4.29 16.90 -1.93
CA ALA A 228 3.91 17.89 -2.92
C ALA A 228 4.32 19.29 -2.51
N TYR A 229 4.14 19.70 -1.26
CA TYR A 229 4.58 20.99 -0.75
C TYR A 229 6.09 21.21 -0.89
N LYS A 230 6.91 20.16 -0.76
CA LYS A 230 8.37 20.27 -0.98
C LYS A 230 8.74 20.62 -2.42
N LYS A 231 7.82 20.41 -3.37
CA LYS A 231 8.05 20.62 -4.81
C LYS A 231 7.31 21.84 -5.34
N SER A 232 6.09 22.04 -4.90
CA SER A 232 5.19 23.09 -5.37
C SER A 232 4.12 23.37 -4.32
N GLU A 233 3.99 24.62 -3.92
CA GLU A 233 2.91 25.05 -3.02
C GLU A 233 1.53 24.73 -3.62
N GLN A 234 1.31 25.03 -4.90
CA GLN A 234 0.06 24.74 -5.59
C GLN A 234 -0.29 23.23 -5.56
N ALA A 235 0.68 22.36 -5.75
CA ALA A 235 0.46 20.90 -5.68
C ALA A 235 0.13 20.46 -4.25
N GLY A 236 0.80 21.03 -3.25
CA GLY A 236 0.50 20.78 -1.83
C GLY A 236 -0.92 21.22 -1.48
N GLU A 237 -1.32 22.42 -1.89
CA GLU A 237 -2.68 22.95 -1.71
C GLU A 237 -3.75 22.05 -2.32
N PHE A 238 -3.51 21.50 -3.51
CA PHE A 238 -4.45 20.57 -4.15
C PHE A 238 -4.77 19.37 -3.25
N PHE A 239 -3.76 18.69 -2.71
CA PHE A 239 -3.98 17.54 -1.83
C PHE A 239 -4.53 17.94 -0.46
N ARG A 240 -4.13 19.11 0.06
CA ARG A 240 -4.71 19.67 1.29
C ARG A 240 -6.22 19.88 1.14
N ASN A 241 -6.66 20.49 0.05
CA ASN A 241 -8.07 20.72 -0.21
C ASN A 241 -8.88 19.41 -0.32
N ILE A 242 -8.29 18.34 -0.84
CA ILE A 242 -8.93 17.01 -0.84
C ILE A 242 -9.15 16.50 0.58
N LEU A 243 -8.18 16.65 1.47
CA LEU A 243 -8.30 16.23 2.87
C LEU A 243 -9.31 17.08 3.63
N GLU A 244 -9.26 18.39 3.48
CA GLU A 244 -10.18 19.34 4.13
C GLU A 244 -11.63 19.11 3.69
N SER A 245 -11.89 18.93 2.39
CA SER A 245 -13.23 18.61 1.88
C SER A 245 -13.72 17.26 2.42
N ASN A 246 -12.84 16.27 2.50
CA ASN A 246 -13.17 14.99 3.09
C ASN A 246 -13.55 15.13 4.58
N ASP A 247 -12.80 15.90 5.33
CA ASP A 247 -13.07 16.12 6.76
C ASP A 247 -14.40 16.84 6.97
N GLN A 248 -14.73 17.82 6.14
CA GLN A 248 -16.05 18.48 6.17
C GLN A 248 -17.18 17.47 5.96
N LEU A 249 -17.12 16.63 4.93
CA LEU A 249 -18.11 15.57 4.69
C LEU A 249 -18.25 14.61 5.87
N ARG A 250 -17.15 14.29 6.54
CA ARG A 250 -17.13 13.37 7.68
C ARG A 250 -17.64 14.01 8.98
N TYR A 251 -17.60 15.36 9.06
CA TYR A 251 -18.06 16.12 10.24
C TYR A 251 -19.58 16.36 10.24
N ASP A 252 -20.18 16.51 9.07
CA ASP A 252 -21.60 16.87 8.93
C ASP A 252 -22.56 15.78 9.44
N LEU A 253 -22.13 14.54 9.62
CA LEU A 253 -22.91 13.46 10.24
C LEU A 253 -23.13 13.63 11.76
N LYS A 254 -22.49 14.62 12.41
CA LYS A 254 -22.75 14.94 13.84
C LYS A 254 -23.93 15.89 14.06
N LYS A 255 -24.56 16.40 12.98
CA LYS A 255 -25.66 17.39 13.04
C LYS A 255 -27.01 16.90 12.52
N SER A 256 -27.15 15.61 12.17
CA SER A 256 -28.41 15.03 11.70
C SER A 256 -28.98 13.98 12.64
#